data_69f28177cba3fc42ce4b78f72955a04f
#
_entry.id   69f28177cba3fc42ce4b78f72955a04f
#
_cell.length_a   1.000
_cell.length_b   1.000
_cell.length_c   1.000
_cell.angle_alpha   90.00
_cell.angle_beta   90.00
_cell.angle_gamma   90.00
#
_symmetry.space_group_name_H-M   'P 1'
#
loop_
_entity.id
_entity.type
_entity.pdbx_description
1 polymer ?
#
loop_
_entity_poly.entity_id
_entity_poly.type
_entity_poly.pdbx_seq_one_letter_code
_entity_poly.pdbx_strand_id
1 'polypeptide(L)'
;MMYYPMYFDPTYILVLIGVVICLIASAKMNSTFSRYSRVRNHSGMTGREAAETILRRAGIYDVRVEHISGNLTDHYDPRSKVLRLSDATYGQTSVAAVGVAAHECGHAIQHQVGYAPLQIRGALVPVANFGSTIAWPLILLGLFFNSQMSQVLLNLGILAFSLAVLFQIVTLPVEFNASRRAVKILGESNMLYPDELSGTKKVLTAAALTYVAGAASAILQLLRILILTGGRRDD
;
A
#
# COMPACT_ATOMS: atom_id res chain seq x y z
N MET A 1 17.21 46.10 11.65
CA MET A 1 16.22 45.02 11.38
C MET A 1 16.66 44.32 10.11
N MET A 2 17.32 43.20 10.24
CA MET A 2 17.90 42.46 9.11
C MET A 2 16.78 41.63 8.49
N TYR A 3 16.28 42.04 7.32
CA TYR A 3 15.35 41.21 6.52
C TYR A 3 16.15 40.03 5.99
N TYR A 4 15.99 38.82 6.59
CA TYR A 4 16.34 37.57 5.93
C TYR A 4 15.26 37.30 4.89
N PRO A 5 15.57 37.33 3.57
CA PRO A 5 14.63 36.86 2.59
C PRO A 5 14.39 35.37 2.89
N MET A 6 13.15 35.03 3.19
CA MET A 6 12.73 33.65 3.35
C MET A 6 12.88 33.01 1.95
N TYR A 7 14.03 32.38 1.69
CA TYR A 7 14.28 31.66 0.44
C TYR A 7 13.26 30.49 0.40
N PHE A 8 12.20 30.71 -0.36
CA PHE A 8 11.26 29.67 -0.66
C PHE A 8 11.95 28.68 -1.61
N ASP A 9 12.31 27.51 -1.08
CA ASP A 9 12.87 26.42 -1.87
C ASP A 9 11.78 25.92 -2.86
N PRO A 10 11.93 26.16 -4.17
CA PRO A 10 10.90 25.80 -5.16
C PRO A 10 10.66 24.29 -5.24
N THR A 11 11.60 23.46 -4.75
CA THR A 11 11.43 22.00 -4.75
C THR A 11 10.34 21.52 -3.78
N TYR A 12 9.86 22.38 -2.86
CA TYR A 12 8.69 22.08 -2.03
C TYR A 12 7.43 21.81 -2.87
N ILE A 13 7.36 22.30 -4.10
CA ILE A 13 6.24 21.97 -5.00
C ILE A 13 6.11 20.46 -5.24
N LEU A 14 7.21 19.72 -5.29
CA LEU A 14 7.22 18.26 -5.45
C LEU A 14 6.55 17.58 -4.25
N VAL A 15 6.83 18.06 -3.04
CA VAL A 15 6.18 17.54 -1.82
C VAL A 15 4.69 17.83 -1.84
N LEU A 16 4.32 19.08 -2.19
CA LEU A 16 2.92 19.50 -2.27
C LEU A 16 2.14 18.65 -3.28
N ILE A 17 2.69 18.39 -4.46
CA ILE A 17 2.09 17.51 -5.47
C ILE A 17 1.89 16.11 -4.89
N GLY A 18 2.90 15.54 -4.22
CA GLY A 18 2.81 14.23 -3.58
C GLY A 18 1.70 14.17 -2.53
N VAL A 19 1.61 15.19 -1.67
CA VAL A 19 0.55 15.30 -0.64
C VAL A 19 -0.84 15.37 -1.29
N VAL A 20 -1.02 16.23 -2.29
CA VAL A 20 -2.31 16.39 -2.99
C VAL A 20 -2.74 15.08 -3.65
N ILE A 21 -1.83 14.38 -4.33
CA ILE A 21 -2.12 13.07 -4.95
C ILE A 21 -2.56 12.05 -3.89
N CYS A 22 -1.88 11.98 -2.75
CA CYS A 22 -2.24 11.08 -1.65
C CYS A 22 -3.61 11.45 -1.04
N LEU A 23 -3.89 12.72 -0.85
CA LEU A 23 -5.19 13.17 -0.33
C LEU A 23 -6.34 12.83 -1.27
N ILE A 24 -6.17 13.05 -2.59
CA ILE A 24 -7.17 12.70 -3.60
C ILE A 24 -7.40 11.18 -3.62
N ALA A 25 -6.34 10.38 -3.61
CA ALA A 25 -6.45 8.92 -3.60
C ALA A 25 -7.15 8.41 -2.33
N SER A 26 -6.80 8.94 -1.16
CA SER A 26 -7.42 8.59 0.12
C SER A 26 -8.89 9.00 0.17
N ALA A 27 -9.24 10.20 -0.27
CA ALA A 27 -10.62 10.67 -0.33
C ALA A 27 -11.46 9.80 -1.27
N LYS A 28 -10.92 9.43 -2.45
CA LYS A 28 -11.56 8.54 -3.40
C LYS A 28 -11.77 7.14 -2.81
N MET A 29 -10.76 6.58 -2.12
CA MET A 29 -10.88 5.27 -1.47
C MET A 29 -11.97 5.30 -0.40
N ASN A 30 -11.94 6.27 0.52
CA ASN A 30 -12.92 6.39 1.60
C ASN A 30 -14.35 6.57 1.07
N SER A 31 -14.53 7.44 0.08
CA SER A 31 -15.84 7.68 -0.56
C SER A 31 -16.35 6.42 -1.26
N THR A 32 -15.49 5.73 -2.03
CA THR A 32 -15.87 4.52 -2.76
C THR A 32 -16.19 3.39 -1.78
N PHE A 33 -15.36 3.17 -0.78
CA PHE A 33 -15.60 2.15 0.25
C PHE A 33 -16.91 2.44 1.00
N SER A 34 -17.12 3.66 1.50
CA SER A 34 -18.34 4.06 2.18
C SER A 34 -19.61 3.87 1.33
N ARG A 35 -19.52 4.10 0.01
CA ARG A 35 -20.63 3.85 -0.91
C ARG A 35 -20.97 2.36 -0.98
N TYR A 36 -19.98 1.50 -1.23
CA TYR A 36 -20.20 0.06 -1.47
C TYR A 36 -20.30 -0.76 -0.18
N SER A 37 -19.91 -0.21 0.97
CA SER A 37 -20.20 -0.81 2.30
C SER A 37 -21.69 -0.74 2.67
N ARG A 38 -22.47 0.10 2.00
CA ARG A 38 -23.93 0.19 2.16
C ARG A 38 -24.70 -0.66 1.14
N VAL A 39 -24.03 -1.21 0.16
CA VAL A 39 -24.65 -2.08 -0.86
C VAL A 39 -24.52 -3.51 -0.40
N ARG A 40 -25.63 -4.10 0.03
CA ARG A 40 -25.69 -5.50 0.45
C ARG A 40 -25.54 -6.41 -0.76
N ASN A 41 -24.72 -7.46 -0.64
CA ASN A 41 -24.62 -8.47 -1.70
C ASN A 41 -25.89 -9.36 -1.69
N HIS A 42 -26.23 -9.90 -2.86
CA HIS A 42 -27.46 -10.70 -3.05
C HIS A 42 -27.49 -12.00 -2.26
N SER A 43 -26.32 -12.63 -2.06
CA SER A 43 -26.20 -13.90 -1.35
C SER A 43 -26.32 -13.73 0.17
N GLY A 44 -26.22 -12.51 0.70
CA GLY A 44 -26.14 -12.23 2.13
C GLY A 44 -24.86 -12.75 2.79
N MET A 45 -23.87 -13.16 1.99
CA MET A 45 -22.59 -13.71 2.46
C MET A 45 -21.77 -12.62 3.18
N THR A 46 -21.23 -12.96 4.33
CA THR A 46 -20.32 -12.10 5.07
C THR A 46 -18.91 -12.14 4.46
N GLY A 47 -18.07 -11.14 4.78
CA GLY A 47 -16.67 -11.15 4.37
C GLY A 47 -15.92 -12.40 4.86
N ARG A 48 -16.21 -12.85 6.11
CA ARG A 48 -15.65 -14.10 6.65
C ARG A 48 -16.03 -15.31 5.79
N GLU A 49 -17.32 -15.51 5.53
CA GLU A 49 -17.81 -16.65 4.75
C GLU A 49 -17.26 -16.65 3.33
N ALA A 50 -17.13 -15.45 2.72
CA ALA A 50 -16.50 -15.27 1.42
C ALA A 50 -15.02 -15.71 1.47
N ALA A 51 -14.25 -15.25 2.46
CA ALA A 51 -12.86 -15.61 2.62
C ALA A 51 -12.68 -17.13 2.81
N GLU A 52 -13.42 -17.74 3.74
CA GLU A 52 -13.37 -19.19 4.00
C GLU A 52 -13.73 -19.99 2.74
N THR A 53 -14.69 -19.54 1.96
CA THR A 53 -15.11 -20.20 0.73
C THR A 53 -14.05 -20.08 -0.36
N ILE A 54 -13.44 -18.91 -0.52
CA ILE A 54 -12.37 -18.67 -1.51
C ILE A 54 -11.14 -19.51 -1.16
N LEU A 55 -10.71 -19.52 0.11
CA LEU A 55 -9.57 -20.30 0.56
C LEU A 55 -9.77 -21.80 0.31
N ARG A 56 -10.94 -22.34 0.68
CA ARG A 56 -11.28 -23.76 0.41
C ARG A 56 -11.25 -24.09 -1.09
N ARG A 57 -11.82 -23.24 -1.94
CA ARG A 57 -11.80 -23.43 -3.41
C ARG A 57 -10.40 -23.35 -3.99
N ALA A 58 -9.52 -22.58 -3.37
CA ALA A 58 -8.11 -22.49 -3.77
C ALA A 58 -7.25 -23.64 -3.22
N GLY A 59 -7.84 -24.60 -2.46
CA GLY A 59 -7.11 -25.70 -1.83
C GLY A 59 -6.25 -25.26 -0.64
N ILE A 60 -6.58 -24.12 -0.02
CA ILE A 60 -5.86 -23.55 1.13
C ILE A 60 -6.66 -23.86 2.39
N TYR A 61 -6.18 -24.82 3.18
CA TYR A 61 -6.87 -25.33 4.38
C TYR A 61 -6.14 -24.93 5.68
N ASP A 62 -4.94 -24.42 5.58
CA ASP A 62 -4.05 -24.08 6.68
C ASP A 62 -4.02 -22.59 7.02
N VAL A 63 -4.87 -21.78 6.37
CA VAL A 63 -5.09 -20.37 6.67
C VAL A 63 -6.36 -20.18 7.46
N ARG A 64 -6.25 -19.59 8.66
CA ARG A 64 -7.39 -19.26 9.52
C ARG A 64 -7.90 -17.86 9.21
N VAL A 65 -9.22 -17.67 9.30
CA VAL A 65 -9.86 -16.36 9.16
C VAL A 65 -10.24 -15.85 10.54
N GLU A 66 -9.65 -14.76 10.98
CA GLU A 66 -9.84 -14.17 12.29
C GLU A 66 -10.37 -12.73 12.18
N HIS A 67 -11.09 -12.28 13.21
CA HIS A 67 -11.52 -10.90 13.34
C HIS A 67 -10.40 -10.05 13.98
N ILE A 68 -10.27 -8.80 13.49
CA ILE A 68 -9.41 -7.79 14.08
C ILE A 68 -10.20 -6.47 14.23
N SER A 69 -10.02 -5.77 15.34
CA SER A 69 -10.65 -4.48 15.56
C SER A 69 -10.15 -3.40 14.60
N GLY A 70 -11.01 -2.46 14.25
CA GLY A 70 -10.71 -1.31 13.41
C GLY A 70 -11.42 -1.33 12.06
N ASN A 71 -11.18 -0.28 11.26
CA ASN A 71 -11.72 -0.16 9.90
C ASN A 71 -10.58 -0.22 8.89
N LEU A 72 -10.72 -1.05 7.86
CA LEU A 72 -9.71 -1.23 6.80
C LEU A 72 -8.33 -1.65 7.36
N THR A 73 -8.33 -2.43 8.44
CA THR A 73 -7.14 -3.06 9.03
C THR A 73 -6.95 -4.50 8.53
N ASP A 74 -7.72 -4.86 7.52
CA ASP A 74 -7.70 -6.17 6.88
C ASP A 74 -6.30 -6.49 6.37
N HIS A 75 -5.83 -7.71 6.60
CA HIS A 75 -4.54 -8.17 6.07
C HIS A 75 -4.39 -9.69 6.15
N TYR A 76 -3.58 -10.23 5.25
CA TYR A 76 -3.06 -11.59 5.33
C TYR A 76 -1.66 -11.60 5.93
N ASP A 77 -1.44 -12.38 6.98
CA ASP A 77 -0.13 -12.63 7.57
C ASP A 77 0.42 -14.00 7.13
N PRO A 78 1.42 -14.03 6.22
CA PRO A 78 1.99 -15.27 5.72
C PRO A 78 2.80 -16.05 6.77
N ARG A 79 3.29 -15.38 7.83
CA ARG A 79 4.11 -16.02 8.87
C ARG A 79 3.25 -16.87 9.80
N SER A 80 2.12 -16.31 10.24
CA SER A 80 1.16 -17.01 11.11
C SER A 80 0.10 -17.80 10.34
N LYS A 81 0.03 -17.64 9.01
CA LYS A 81 -1.02 -18.17 8.13
C LYS A 81 -2.41 -17.78 8.61
N VAL A 82 -2.59 -16.50 8.87
CA VAL A 82 -3.86 -15.93 9.34
C VAL A 82 -4.28 -14.81 8.41
N LEU A 83 -5.56 -14.85 8.03
CA LEU A 83 -6.24 -13.79 7.31
C LEU A 83 -7.11 -13.05 8.31
N ARG A 84 -6.75 -11.80 8.63
CA ARG A 84 -7.47 -10.96 9.58
C ARG A 84 -8.35 -9.98 8.85
N LEU A 85 -9.64 -9.97 9.24
CA LEU A 85 -10.66 -9.09 8.67
C LEU A 85 -11.17 -8.13 9.73
N SER A 86 -11.26 -6.87 9.38
CA SER A 86 -11.67 -5.75 10.24
C SER A 86 -13.17 -5.76 10.56
N ASP A 87 -13.60 -4.89 11.49
CA ASP A 87 -15.02 -4.66 11.83
C ASP A 87 -15.86 -4.31 10.59
N ALA A 88 -15.25 -3.60 9.62
CA ALA A 88 -15.92 -3.21 8.39
C ALA A 88 -16.06 -4.35 7.36
N THR A 89 -15.43 -5.50 7.62
CA THR A 89 -15.34 -6.61 6.66
C THR A 89 -15.84 -7.93 7.23
N TYR A 90 -15.40 -8.33 8.42
CA TYR A 90 -15.57 -9.69 8.95
C TYR A 90 -17.02 -10.17 8.97
N GLY A 91 -17.91 -9.44 9.63
CA GLY A 91 -19.33 -9.76 9.77
C GLY A 91 -20.25 -9.05 8.79
N GLN A 92 -19.71 -8.24 7.89
CA GLN A 92 -20.49 -7.40 6.99
C GLN A 92 -20.86 -8.14 5.70
N THR A 93 -22.10 -7.94 5.24
CA THR A 93 -22.65 -8.56 4.03
C THR A 93 -22.62 -7.61 2.83
N SER A 94 -21.76 -6.60 2.84
CA SER A 94 -21.69 -5.63 1.76
C SER A 94 -20.78 -6.09 0.62
N VAL A 95 -21.01 -5.53 -0.56
CA VAL A 95 -20.16 -5.71 -1.75
C VAL A 95 -18.70 -5.33 -1.46
N ALA A 96 -18.49 -4.26 -0.69
CA ALA A 96 -17.14 -3.84 -0.28
C ALA A 96 -16.48 -4.87 0.63
N ALA A 97 -17.21 -5.41 1.62
CA ALA A 97 -16.68 -6.39 2.56
C ALA A 97 -16.25 -7.69 1.86
N VAL A 98 -17.09 -8.22 0.98
CA VAL A 98 -16.76 -9.40 0.18
C VAL A 98 -15.56 -9.12 -0.73
N GLY A 99 -15.49 -7.93 -1.32
CA GLY A 99 -14.38 -7.52 -2.19
C GLY A 99 -13.05 -7.44 -1.44
N VAL A 100 -13.02 -6.82 -0.25
CA VAL A 100 -11.81 -6.71 0.60
C VAL A 100 -11.39 -8.11 1.09
N ALA A 101 -12.32 -8.92 1.60
CA ALA A 101 -12.03 -10.29 2.02
C ALA A 101 -11.42 -11.13 0.87
N ALA A 102 -11.96 -11.01 -0.34
CA ALA A 102 -11.42 -11.67 -1.52
C ALA A 102 -10.02 -11.16 -1.90
N HIS A 103 -9.72 -9.87 -1.69
CA HIS A 103 -8.40 -9.30 -1.90
C HIS A 103 -7.36 -9.93 -0.97
N GLU A 104 -7.68 -10.05 0.32
CA GLU A 104 -6.79 -10.69 1.30
C GLU A 104 -6.59 -12.20 0.98
N CYS A 105 -7.62 -12.87 0.48
CA CYS A 105 -7.47 -14.21 -0.07
C CYS A 105 -6.55 -14.23 -1.31
N GLY A 106 -6.57 -13.16 -2.11
CA GLY A 106 -5.63 -12.98 -3.22
C GLY A 106 -4.17 -13.04 -2.77
N HIS A 107 -3.83 -12.43 -1.62
CA HIS A 107 -2.50 -12.53 -1.01
C HIS A 107 -2.19 -13.94 -0.49
N ALA A 108 -3.15 -14.62 0.12
CA ALA A 108 -2.97 -16.01 0.53
C ALA A 108 -2.69 -16.93 -0.67
N ILE A 109 -3.40 -16.73 -1.77
CA ILE A 109 -3.17 -17.48 -3.02
C ILE A 109 -1.81 -17.14 -3.63
N GLN A 110 -1.40 -15.87 -3.63
CA GLN A 110 -0.04 -15.46 -4.06
C GLN A 110 1.03 -16.20 -3.27
N HIS A 111 0.86 -16.28 -1.95
CA HIS A 111 1.78 -17.00 -1.08
C HIS A 111 1.81 -18.50 -1.40
N GLN A 112 0.65 -19.12 -1.57
CA GLN A 112 0.52 -20.54 -1.90
C GLN A 112 1.20 -20.93 -3.22
N VAL A 113 1.08 -20.06 -4.25
CA VAL A 113 1.68 -20.32 -5.58
C VAL A 113 3.11 -19.80 -5.71
N GLY A 114 3.71 -19.30 -4.64
CA GLY A 114 5.08 -18.78 -4.67
C GLY A 114 5.26 -17.58 -5.59
N TYR A 115 4.30 -16.62 -5.62
CA TYR A 115 4.34 -15.45 -6.49
C TYR A 115 5.59 -14.61 -6.23
N ALA A 116 6.53 -14.58 -7.18
CA ALA A 116 7.85 -13.97 -7.01
C ALA A 116 7.84 -12.51 -6.52
N PRO A 117 6.98 -11.58 -7.03
CA PRO A 117 6.93 -10.23 -6.49
C PRO A 117 6.54 -10.16 -5.00
N LEU A 118 5.68 -11.07 -4.50
CA LEU A 118 5.34 -11.13 -3.08
C LEU A 118 6.54 -11.59 -2.24
N GLN A 119 7.33 -12.53 -2.73
CA GLN A 119 8.55 -13.00 -2.06
C GLN A 119 9.59 -11.88 -1.99
N ILE A 120 9.82 -11.17 -3.11
CA ILE A 120 10.73 -10.01 -3.17
C ILE A 120 10.26 -8.92 -2.20
N ARG A 121 8.95 -8.58 -2.20
CA ARG A 121 8.36 -7.63 -1.24
C ARG A 121 8.66 -8.09 0.20
N GLY A 122 8.43 -9.36 0.52
CA GLY A 122 8.68 -9.91 1.85
C GLY A 122 10.14 -9.79 2.29
N ALA A 123 11.08 -10.05 1.39
CA ALA A 123 12.52 -9.90 1.65
C ALA A 123 12.93 -8.42 1.83
N LEU A 124 12.26 -7.50 1.14
CA LEU A 124 12.55 -6.06 1.24
C LEU A 124 11.95 -5.39 2.50
N VAL A 125 10.93 -5.97 3.16
CA VAL A 125 10.29 -5.38 4.34
C VAL A 125 11.30 -4.96 5.42
N PRO A 126 12.20 -5.82 5.93
CA PRO A 126 13.15 -5.41 6.98
C PRO A 126 14.11 -4.32 6.49
N VAL A 127 14.55 -4.39 5.25
CA VAL A 127 15.46 -3.41 4.63
C VAL A 127 14.77 -2.06 4.45
N ALA A 128 13.52 -2.06 3.98
CA ALA A 128 12.74 -0.85 3.78
C ALA A 128 12.39 -0.18 5.12
N ASN A 129 12.02 -0.96 6.14
CA ASN A 129 11.73 -0.44 7.47
C ASN A 129 12.97 0.19 8.11
N PHE A 130 14.11 -0.47 8.07
CA PHE A 130 15.37 0.09 8.55
C PHE A 130 15.76 1.33 7.74
N GLY A 131 15.70 1.24 6.41
CA GLY A 131 16.04 2.33 5.50
C GLY A 131 15.18 3.57 5.73
N SER A 132 13.86 3.42 5.84
CA SER A 132 12.96 4.56 6.09
C SER A 132 13.19 5.23 7.45
N THR A 133 13.56 4.45 8.46
CA THR A 133 13.85 4.98 9.81
C THR A 133 15.15 5.76 9.84
N ILE A 134 16.23 5.27 9.18
CA ILE A 134 17.56 5.87 9.27
C ILE A 134 17.80 6.95 8.20
N ALA A 135 17.03 6.95 7.10
CA ALA A 135 17.25 7.88 5.98
C ALA A 135 17.24 9.34 6.40
N TRP A 136 16.18 9.76 7.11
CA TRP A 136 16.04 11.16 7.52
C TRP A 136 17.10 11.62 8.52
N PRO A 137 17.42 10.89 9.60
CA PRO A 137 18.54 11.20 10.46
C PRO A 137 19.86 11.38 9.70
N LEU A 138 20.18 10.48 8.78
CA LEU A 138 21.42 10.56 7.98
C LEU A 138 21.44 11.78 7.05
N ILE A 139 20.33 12.07 6.36
CA ILE A 139 20.20 13.23 5.48
C ILE A 139 20.34 14.52 6.30
N LEU A 140 19.63 14.64 7.42
CA LEU A 140 19.70 15.82 8.26
C LEU A 140 21.11 16.05 8.81
N LEU A 141 21.75 15.03 9.37
CA LEU A 141 23.13 15.12 9.84
C LEU A 141 24.07 15.53 8.70
N GLY A 142 23.92 14.93 7.52
CA GLY A 142 24.70 15.29 6.35
C GLY A 142 24.49 16.74 5.87
N LEU A 143 23.32 17.35 6.11
CA LEU A 143 23.05 18.75 5.79
C LEU A 143 23.64 19.71 6.82
N PHE A 144 23.71 19.33 8.10
CA PHE A 144 24.20 20.19 9.19
C PHE A 144 25.72 20.22 9.29
N PHE A 145 26.41 19.14 8.95
CA PHE A 145 27.87 19.10 8.99
C PHE A 145 28.47 19.62 7.68
N ASN A 146 29.54 20.39 7.78
CA ASN A 146 30.26 20.89 6.60
C ASN A 146 31.66 20.23 6.55
N SER A 147 31.71 18.93 6.27
CA SER A 147 32.92 18.12 6.27
C SER A 147 32.81 17.01 5.22
N GLN A 148 33.93 16.35 4.94
CA GLN A 148 33.97 15.20 4.05
C GLN A 148 33.00 14.07 4.52
N MET A 149 32.76 13.97 5.82
CA MET A 149 31.77 13.05 6.43
C MET A 149 30.33 13.41 6.04
N SER A 150 30.02 14.68 5.80
CA SER A 150 28.71 15.17 5.36
C SER A 150 28.25 14.47 4.08
N GLN A 151 29.13 14.38 3.08
CA GLN A 151 28.81 13.74 1.80
C GLN A 151 28.55 12.22 1.94
N VAL A 152 29.29 11.56 2.83
CA VAL A 152 29.06 10.13 3.13
C VAL A 152 27.69 9.92 3.77
N LEU A 153 27.34 10.75 4.76
CA LEU A 153 26.04 10.69 5.42
C LEU A 153 24.88 10.95 4.45
N LEU A 154 25.01 11.96 3.59
CA LEU A 154 24.00 12.25 2.56
C LEU A 154 23.81 11.07 1.61
N ASN A 155 24.90 10.50 1.08
CA ASN A 155 24.84 9.37 0.16
C ASN A 155 24.21 8.13 0.81
N LEU A 156 24.55 7.83 2.06
CA LEU A 156 23.94 6.73 2.81
C LEU A 156 22.45 6.99 3.06
N GLY A 157 22.06 8.21 3.40
CA GLY A 157 20.67 8.58 3.60
C GLY A 157 19.84 8.48 2.31
N ILE A 158 20.39 8.93 1.19
CA ILE A 158 19.77 8.79 -0.13
C ILE A 158 19.62 7.32 -0.51
N LEU A 159 20.65 6.51 -0.30
CA LEU A 159 20.59 5.06 -0.56
C LEU A 159 19.49 4.40 0.30
N ALA A 160 19.45 4.71 1.59
CA ALA A 160 18.45 4.18 2.50
C ALA A 160 17.02 4.57 2.08
N PHE A 161 16.81 5.83 1.69
CA PHE A 161 15.53 6.30 1.18
C PHE A 161 15.15 5.65 -0.16
N SER A 162 16.12 5.45 -1.06
CA SER A 162 15.91 4.78 -2.35
C SER A 162 15.42 3.34 -2.18
N LEU A 163 15.89 2.63 -1.14
CA LEU A 163 15.40 1.29 -0.81
C LEU A 163 13.93 1.31 -0.35
N ALA A 164 13.51 2.32 0.39
CA ALA A 164 12.11 2.51 0.75
C ALA A 164 11.23 2.82 -0.48
N VAL A 165 11.73 3.63 -1.42
CA VAL A 165 11.06 3.89 -2.71
C VAL A 165 10.93 2.60 -3.54
N LEU A 166 12.00 1.82 -3.61
CA LEU A 166 11.99 0.52 -4.32
C LEU A 166 10.94 -0.42 -3.73
N PHE A 167 10.82 -0.48 -2.40
CA PHE A 167 9.79 -1.27 -1.73
C PHE A 167 8.37 -0.83 -2.15
N GLN A 168 8.10 0.47 -2.24
CA GLN A 168 6.82 0.98 -2.71
C GLN A 168 6.52 0.53 -4.15
N ILE A 169 7.52 0.60 -5.04
CA ILE A 169 7.37 0.19 -6.45
C ILE A 169 7.11 -1.32 -6.55
N VAL A 170 7.87 -2.14 -5.81
CA VAL A 170 7.71 -3.62 -5.81
C VAL A 170 6.37 -4.04 -5.20
N THR A 171 5.79 -3.23 -4.32
CA THR A 171 4.47 -3.48 -3.75
C THR A 171 3.36 -3.37 -4.80
N LEU A 172 3.46 -2.49 -5.80
CA LEU A 172 2.40 -2.27 -6.80
C LEU A 172 1.97 -3.54 -7.55
N PRO A 173 2.86 -4.33 -8.18
CA PRO A 173 2.46 -5.55 -8.87
C PRO A 173 1.84 -6.59 -7.93
N VAL A 174 2.20 -6.61 -6.65
CA VAL A 174 1.61 -7.50 -5.65
C VAL A 174 0.14 -7.13 -5.43
N GLU A 175 -0.14 -5.85 -5.16
CA GLU A 175 -1.48 -5.34 -4.89
C GLU A 175 -2.41 -5.44 -6.10
N PHE A 176 -1.92 -5.10 -7.30
CA PHE A 176 -2.67 -5.25 -8.53
C PHE A 176 -3.00 -6.72 -8.85
N ASN A 177 -2.06 -7.63 -8.59
CA ASN A 177 -2.27 -9.05 -8.84
C ASN A 177 -3.26 -9.64 -7.82
N ALA A 178 -3.18 -9.29 -6.52
CA ALA A 178 -4.14 -9.72 -5.50
C ALA A 178 -5.55 -9.25 -5.85
N SER A 179 -5.72 -7.97 -6.20
CA SER A 179 -7.01 -7.41 -6.64
C SER A 179 -7.58 -8.09 -7.89
N ARG A 180 -6.72 -8.40 -8.87
CA ARG A 180 -7.13 -9.12 -10.09
C ARG A 180 -7.59 -10.53 -9.78
N ARG A 181 -6.89 -11.25 -8.89
CA ARG A 181 -7.29 -12.57 -8.42
C ARG A 181 -8.63 -12.52 -7.72
N ALA A 182 -8.83 -11.56 -6.81
CA ALA A 182 -10.09 -11.35 -6.10
C ALA A 182 -11.27 -11.20 -7.07
N VAL A 183 -11.16 -10.27 -8.03
CA VAL A 183 -12.23 -10.02 -9.02
C VAL A 183 -12.49 -11.26 -9.88
N LYS A 184 -11.44 -11.96 -10.31
CA LYS A 184 -11.56 -13.19 -11.10
C LYS A 184 -12.32 -14.28 -10.34
N ILE A 185 -11.92 -14.56 -9.09
CA ILE A 185 -12.52 -15.62 -8.27
C ILE A 185 -13.98 -15.29 -7.95
N LEU A 186 -14.29 -14.06 -7.57
CA LEU A 186 -15.66 -13.63 -7.28
C LEU A 186 -16.59 -13.76 -8.49
N GLY A 187 -16.09 -13.44 -9.70
CA GLY A 187 -16.85 -13.59 -10.94
C GLY A 187 -17.04 -15.04 -11.36
N GLU A 188 -15.97 -15.84 -11.38
CA GLU A 188 -16.02 -17.25 -11.81
C GLU A 188 -16.79 -18.15 -10.83
N SER A 189 -16.88 -17.76 -9.57
CA SER A 189 -17.59 -18.52 -8.55
C SER A 189 -19.05 -18.11 -8.38
N ASN A 190 -19.54 -17.11 -9.14
CA ASN A 190 -20.87 -16.52 -8.99
C ASN A 190 -21.21 -16.08 -7.55
N MET A 191 -20.20 -15.67 -6.78
CA MET A 191 -20.40 -15.14 -5.43
C MET A 191 -21.03 -13.75 -5.43
N LEU A 192 -20.79 -12.99 -6.49
CA LEU A 192 -21.35 -11.66 -6.73
C LEU A 192 -21.99 -11.60 -8.11
N TYR A 193 -23.11 -10.90 -8.23
CA TYR A 193 -23.70 -10.57 -9.52
C TYR A 193 -22.83 -9.59 -10.32
N PRO A 194 -23.00 -9.47 -11.66
CA PRO A 194 -22.16 -8.61 -12.49
C PRO A 194 -22.08 -7.15 -12.06
N ASP A 195 -23.17 -6.58 -11.57
CA ASP A 195 -23.26 -5.21 -11.05
C ASP A 195 -22.52 -5.06 -9.71
N GLU A 196 -22.65 -6.04 -8.81
CA GLU A 196 -21.91 -6.12 -7.54
C GLU A 196 -20.40 -6.30 -7.77
N LEU A 197 -20.03 -7.14 -8.75
CA LEU A 197 -18.65 -7.32 -9.17
C LEU A 197 -18.06 -6.03 -9.75
N SER A 198 -18.86 -5.25 -10.48
CA SER A 198 -18.47 -3.89 -10.92
C SER A 198 -18.22 -2.96 -9.73
N GLY A 199 -19.04 -3.04 -8.69
CA GLY A 199 -18.84 -2.32 -7.43
C GLY A 199 -17.53 -2.71 -6.73
N THR A 200 -17.29 -4.00 -6.59
CA THR A 200 -16.04 -4.55 -6.04
C THR A 200 -14.81 -4.06 -6.82
N LYS A 201 -14.84 -4.09 -8.16
CA LYS A 201 -13.77 -3.55 -9.00
C LYS A 201 -13.46 -2.10 -8.67
N LYS A 202 -14.50 -1.26 -8.47
CA LYS A 202 -14.31 0.15 -8.12
C LYS A 202 -13.66 0.32 -6.75
N VAL A 203 -14.05 -0.48 -5.74
CA VAL A 203 -13.43 -0.47 -4.41
C VAL A 203 -11.96 -0.87 -4.50
N LEU A 204 -11.65 -2.00 -5.13
CA LEU A 204 -10.27 -2.49 -5.25
C LEU A 204 -9.39 -1.59 -6.12
N THR A 205 -9.96 -0.96 -7.17
CA THR A 205 -9.22 0.05 -7.96
C THR A 205 -8.93 1.29 -7.13
N ALA A 206 -9.89 1.77 -6.32
CA ALA A 206 -9.66 2.91 -5.45
C ALA A 206 -8.60 2.61 -4.39
N ALA A 207 -8.58 1.39 -3.83
CA ALA A 207 -7.53 0.93 -2.93
C ALA A 207 -6.17 0.88 -3.63
N ALA A 208 -6.09 0.30 -4.82
CA ALA A 208 -4.85 0.23 -5.61
C ALA A 208 -4.27 1.62 -5.93
N LEU A 209 -5.13 2.62 -6.17
CA LEU A 209 -4.69 4.01 -6.41
C LEU A 209 -4.00 4.63 -5.18
N THR A 210 -4.28 4.20 -3.96
CA THR A 210 -3.56 4.69 -2.78
C THR A 210 -2.11 4.21 -2.76
N TYR A 211 -1.84 2.99 -3.19
CA TYR A 211 -0.47 2.49 -3.37
C TYR A 211 0.28 3.22 -4.49
N VAL A 212 -0.39 3.50 -5.61
CA VAL A 212 0.19 4.31 -6.70
C VAL A 212 0.53 5.71 -6.21
N ALA A 213 -0.38 6.34 -5.47
CA ALA A 213 -0.17 7.68 -4.90
C ALA A 213 1.02 7.69 -3.92
N GLY A 214 1.12 6.67 -3.04
CA GLY A 214 2.23 6.52 -2.12
C GLY A 214 3.57 6.36 -2.83
N ALA A 215 3.65 5.50 -3.86
CA ALA A 215 4.85 5.31 -4.67
C ALA A 215 5.23 6.60 -5.42
N ALA A 216 4.27 7.29 -6.03
CA ALA A 216 4.52 8.56 -6.71
C ALA A 216 5.03 9.64 -5.75
N SER A 217 4.43 9.77 -4.56
CA SER A 217 4.87 10.71 -3.52
C SER A 217 6.29 10.40 -3.05
N ALA A 218 6.62 9.12 -2.86
CA ALA A 218 7.96 8.70 -2.46
C ALA A 218 9.02 9.00 -3.54
N ILE A 219 8.68 8.80 -4.82
CA ILE A 219 9.54 9.16 -5.96
C ILE A 219 9.77 10.68 -6.03
N LEU A 220 8.70 11.48 -5.89
CA LEU A 220 8.81 12.94 -5.88
C LEU A 220 9.70 13.45 -4.73
N GLN A 221 9.57 12.83 -3.56
CA GLN A 221 10.41 13.15 -2.40
C GLN A 221 11.89 12.76 -2.63
N LEU A 222 12.14 11.59 -3.25
CA LEU A 222 13.50 11.19 -3.61
C LEU A 222 14.10 12.16 -4.63
N LEU A 223 13.34 12.55 -5.65
CA LEU A 223 13.77 13.52 -6.64
C LEU A 223 14.13 14.87 -5.98
N ARG A 224 13.30 15.34 -5.05
CA ARG A 224 13.59 16.55 -4.28
C ARG A 224 14.93 16.45 -3.53
N ILE A 225 15.15 15.32 -2.82
CA ILE A 225 16.40 15.10 -2.08
C ILE A 225 17.61 15.14 -3.04
N LEU A 226 17.51 14.50 -4.21
CA LEU A 226 18.57 14.49 -5.22
C LEU A 226 18.86 15.89 -5.79
N ILE A 227 17.83 16.71 -6.04
CA ILE A 227 18.01 18.10 -6.50
C ILE A 227 18.74 18.93 -5.45
N LEU A 228 18.30 18.84 -4.18
CA LEU A 228 18.90 19.61 -3.08
C LEU A 228 20.34 19.22 -2.76
N THR A 229 20.69 17.96 -2.98
CA THR A 229 22.05 17.46 -2.69
C THR A 229 22.97 17.52 -3.92
N GLY A 230 22.41 17.50 -5.14
CA GLY A 230 23.16 17.60 -6.40
C GLY A 230 23.84 18.94 -6.59
N GLY A 231 23.15 20.04 -6.27
CA GLY A 231 23.73 21.39 -6.35
C GLY A 231 24.91 21.67 -5.39
N ARG A 232 25.14 20.77 -4.42
CA ARG A 232 26.26 20.87 -3.46
C ARG A 232 27.55 20.16 -3.93
N ARG A 233 27.51 19.49 -5.09
CA ARG A 233 28.67 18.79 -5.66
C ARG A 233 29.52 19.69 -6.57
N ASP A 234 28.97 20.84 -6.98
CA ASP A 234 29.60 21.74 -7.93
C ASP A 234 30.26 22.97 -7.26
N ASP A 235 30.21 23.08 -5.93
CA ASP A 235 30.89 24.05 -5.08
C ASP A 235 32.02 23.37 -4.25
#